data_6395187756a4d76d7e2737b90cd627b8
#
_entry.id   6395187756a4d76d7e2737b90cd627b8
#
_cell.length_a   1.000
_cell.length_b   1.000
_cell.length_c   1.000
_cell.angle_alpha   90.00
_cell.angle_beta   90.00
_cell.angle_gamma   90.00
#
_symmetry.space_group_name_H-M   'P 1'
#
loop_
_entity.id
_entity.type
_entity.pdbx_description
1 polymer ?
#
loop_
_entity_poly.entity_id
_entity_poly.type
_entity_poly.pdbx_seq_one_letter_code
_entity_poly.pdbx_strand_id
1 'polypeptide(L)'
;MKKLILGLLSALALLPGGMLRSGDVRAAETFAVQSPRRDHCANPHANCHGERYEDRRGRYTKDSWSVYYRGRKVEGASVSSFADLGGGYGKDNWTVYYRGRKVEGASVSSFADLGGGYGKDNWTVFYEGRKLEGASAMSFEYKGRGYGKDPWKVVYQGREVPGASSSSFEELGWGYARDAWKVYYCGEVIPGASPATFRIPDRR
;
A
#
# COMPACT_ATOMS: atom_id res chain seq x y z
N MET A 1 -52.82 -4.54 17.58
CA MET A 1 -52.77 -5.88 18.22
C MET A 1 -51.34 -6.11 18.62
N LYS A 2 -50.99 -5.78 19.74
CA LYS A 2 -50.58 -6.43 21.01
C LYS A 2 -50.00 -7.81 20.80
N LYS A 3 -48.69 -7.98 21.15
CA LYS A 3 -48.24 -9.05 22.07
C LYS A 3 -46.86 -8.70 22.63
N LEU A 4 -46.87 -8.37 23.92
CA LEU A 4 -45.77 -8.51 24.88
C LEU A 4 -45.53 -9.99 25.17
N ILE A 5 -44.27 -10.38 25.43
CA ILE A 5 -43.88 -11.45 26.36
C ILE A 5 -42.57 -11.03 27.02
N LEU A 6 -42.60 -10.93 28.13
CA LEU A 6 -42.20 -10.87 29.53
C LEU A 6 -41.46 -12.16 29.99
N GLY A 7 -40.38 -11.93 30.75
CA GLY A 7 -39.93 -12.84 31.82
C GLY A 7 -38.70 -13.69 31.44
N LEU A 8 -37.62 -13.74 32.21
CA LEU A 8 -37.53 -14.17 33.60
C LEU A 8 -36.19 -13.82 34.25
N LEU A 9 -36.24 -13.34 35.46
CA LEU A 9 -35.16 -13.30 36.45
C LEU A 9 -34.81 -14.71 36.94
N SER A 10 -33.56 -14.91 37.32
CA SER A 10 -33.06 -15.76 38.44
C SER A 10 -31.56 -16.00 38.21
N ALA A 11 -30.67 -16.05 39.17
CA ALA A 11 -30.65 -15.96 40.60
C ALA A 11 -29.23 -15.63 41.06
N LEU A 12 -29.16 -14.85 42.09
CA LEU A 12 -27.97 -14.53 42.86
C LEU A 12 -27.55 -15.77 43.67
N ALA A 13 -26.29 -16.23 43.54
CA ALA A 13 -25.70 -17.16 44.51
C ALA A 13 -24.47 -16.50 45.14
N LEU A 14 -24.67 -16.07 46.39
CA LEU A 14 -23.61 -15.73 47.34
C LEU A 14 -22.95 -17.02 47.83
N LEU A 15 -21.64 -17.10 47.82
CA LEU A 15 -20.87 -17.96 48.73
C LEU A 15 -19.67 -17.17 49.31
N PRO A 16 -19.27 -17.48 50.55
CA PRO A 16 -18.51 -16.61 51.41
C PRO A 16 -17.00 -16.90 51.44
N GLY A 17 -16.24 -15.85 51.74
CA GLY A 17 -15.04 -15.92 52.57
C GLY A 17 -13.84 -16.72 52.05
N GLY A 18 -12.80 -15.99 51.58
CA GLY A 18 -11.48 -16.56 51.39
C GLY A 18 -10.43 -15.43 51.40
N MET A 19 -9.60 -15.45 52.41
CA MET A 19 -8.55 -14.55 52.84
C MET A 19 -7.70 -13.93 51.70
N LEU A 20 -7.49 -12.62 51.82
CA LEU A 20 -6.41 -11.87 51.20
C LEU A 20 -5.05 -12.46 51.56
N ARG A 21 -4.31 -12.98 50.60
CA ARG A 21 -2.85 -13.15 50.65
C ARG A 21 -2.20 -12.11 49.77
N SER A 22 -1.45 -11.23 50.42
CA SER A 22 -0.51 -10.29 49.90
C SER A 22 0.58 -11.03 49.10
N GLY A 23 0.90 -10.47 47.90
CA GLY A 23 2.15 -10.76 47.23
C GLY A 23 1.97 -11.54 45.91
N ASP A 24 1.69 -10.81 44.83
CA ASP A 24 2.21 -11.15 43.50
C ASP A 24 2.19 -9.88 42.65
N VAL A 25 3.35 -9.23 42.58
CA VAL A 25 3.67 -8.26 41.53
C VAL A 25 3.73 -9.07 40.24
N ARG A 26 2.62 -9.20 39.54
CA ARG A 26 2.61 -9.78 38.22
C ARG A 26 3.40 -8.91 37.27
N ALA A 27 4.45 -9.52 36.77
CA ALA A 27 5.24 -9.09 35.67
C ALA A 27 4.37 -8.44 34.57
N ALA A 28 4.83 -7.30 34.07
CA ALA A 28 4.32 -6.70 32.86
C ALA A 28 4.33 -7.76 31.76
N GLU A 29 3.15 -8.22 31.37
CA GLU A 29 2.99 -9.02 30.18
C GLU A 29 3.46 -8.17 29.00
N THR A 30 4.64 -8.47 28.53
CA THR A 30 5.14 -8.00 27.26
C THR A 30 4.19 -8.57 26.22
N PHE A 31 3.23 -7.77 25.77
CA PHE A 31 2.45 -8.10 24.58
C PHE A 31 3.45 -8.25 23.44
N ALA A 32 3.85 -9.47 23.16
CA ALA A 32 4.51 -9.81 21.94
C ALA A 32 3.51 -9.49 20.83
N VAL A 33 3.75 -8.37 20.12
CA VAL A 33 3.05 -8.03 18.90
C VAL A 33 3.31 -9.19 17.95
N GLN A 34 2.33 -10.10 17.84
CA GLN A 34 2.39 -11.17 16.86
C GLN A 34 2.49 -10.49 15.49
N SER A 35 3.61 -10.70 14.82
CA SER A 35 3.76 -10.29 13.43
C SER A 35 2.55 -10.79 12.65
N PRO A 36 1.87 -9.92 11.88
CA PRO A 36 0.76 -10.36 11.05
C PRO A 36 1.22 -11.57 10.23
N ARG A 37 0.45 -12.64 10.27
CA ARG A 37 0.77 -13.87 9.54
C ARG A 37 1.04 -13.53 8.09
N ARG A 38 1.99 -14.20 7.48
CA ARG A 38 2.47 -14.00 6.09
C ARG A 38 1.36 -14.06 5.02
N ASP A 39 0.17 -14.43 5.41
CA ASP A 39 -0.97 -14.74 4.54
C ASP A 39 -1.78 -13.52 4.13
N HIS A 40 -1.50 -12.33 4.69
CA HIS A 40 -2.28 -11.11 4.37
C HIS A 40 -1.79 -10.35 3.14
N CYS A 41 -0.66 -10.72 2.57
CA CYS A 41 -0.32 -10.29 1.21
C CYS A 41 -0.92 -11.29 0.22
N ALA A 42 -2.24 -11.44 0.21
CA ALA A 42 -2.98 -12.38 -0.63
C ALA A 42 -2.98 -12.01 -2.13
N ASN A 43 -2.14 -11.10 -2.54
CA ASN A 43 -1.87 -10.85 -3.94
C ASN A 43 -0.50 -11.46 -4.27
N PRO A 44 -0.42 -12.54 -5.09
CA PRO A 44 0.86 -13.13 -5.51
C PRO A 44 1.76 -12.15 -6.27
N HIS A 45 1.26 -10.96 -6.60
CA HIS A 45 2.01 -9.84 -7.18
C HIS A 45 2.31 -8.73 -6.15
N ALA A 46 1.81 -8.83 -4.92
CA ALA A 46 2.13 -7.93 -3.83
C ALA A 46 3.48 -8.31 -3.24
N ASN A 47 4.55 -7.90 -3.89
CA ASN A 47 5.89 -8.00 -3.34
C ASN A 47 6.02 -6.93 -2.23
N CYS A 48 5.62 -7.27 -1.00
CA CYS A 48 5.80 -6.41 0.18
C CYS A 48 7.27 -6.08 0.44
N HIS A 49 8.17 -6.71 -0.28
CA HIS A 49 9.61 -6.48 -0.26
C HIS A 49 10.08 -5.49 -1.33
N GLY A 50 9.14 -4.68 -1.85
CA GLY A 50 9.37 -3.73 -2.94
C GLY A 50 10.73 -3.06 -2.90
N GLU A 51 11.44 -3.25 -3.94
CA GLU A 51 12.57 -2.59 -4.60
C GLU A 51 13.69 -3.52 -5.06
N ARG A 52 13.66 -4.83 -4.80
CA ARG A 52 14.69 -5.68 -5.39
C ARG A 52 14.27 -6.33 -6.71
N TYR A 53 13.08 -6.01 -7.18
CA TYR A 53 12.64 -6.45 -8.48
C TYR A 53 12.64 -5.28 -9.48
N GLU A 54 13.79 -4.65 -9.63
CA GLU A 54 14.14 -4.13 -10.94
C GLU A 54 14.28 -5.35 -11.84
N ASP A 55 13.15 -5.82 -12.33
CA ASP A 55 13.13 -6.87 -13.35
C ASP A 55 13.80 -6.30 -14.60
N ARG A 56 15.11 -6.52 -14.70
CA ARG A 56 15.86 -6.27 -15.92
C ARG A 56 15.21 -6.94 -17.14
N ARG A 57 14.31 -7.90 -16.92
CA ARG A 57 13.46 -8.56 -17.90
C ARG A 57 12.15 -7.85 -18.21
N GLY A 58 11.83 -6.78 -17.49
CA GLY A 58 10.63 -5.97 -17.69
C GLY A 58 10.83 -4.70 -18.50
N ARG A 59 11.99 -4.51 -19.11
CA ARG A 59 12.26 -3.34 -19.94
C ARG A 59 11.59 -3.43 -21.31
N TYR A 60 11.25 -2.28 -21.84
CA TYR A 60 10.91 -2.16 -23.24
C TYR A 60 12.16 -2.39 -24.09
N THR A 61 11.96 -3.05 -25.23
CA THR A 61 12.96 -3.22 -26.28
C THR A 61 12.37 -2.75 -27.59
N LYS A 62 13.20 -2.37 -28.53
CA LYS A 62 12.75 -1.99 -29.85
C LYS A 62 13.70 -2.51 -30.92
N ASP A 63 13.15 -2.87 -32.05
CA ASP A 63 13.87 -3.08 -33.29
C ASP A 63 13.62 -1.90 -34.27
N SER A 64 13.93 -2.07 -35.54
CA SER A 64 13.72 -1.03 -36.57
C SER A 64 12.22 -0.71 -36.81
N TRP A 65 11.30 -1.59 -36.42
CA TRP A 65 9.90 -1.57 -36.83
C TRP A 65 8.90 -1.55 -35.69
N SER A 66 9.29 -2.04 -34.53
CA SER A 66 8.36 -2.28 -33.43
C SER A 66 8.99 -2.07 -32.06
N VAL A 67 8.13 -1.70 -31.10
CA VAL A 67 8.43 -1.68 -29.67
C VAL A 67 7.88 -2.95 -29.04
N TYR A 68 8.60 -3.51 -28.09
CA TYR A 68 8.23 -4.73 -27.40
C TYR A 68 8.30 -4.52 -25.87
N TYR A 69 7.42 -5.18 -25.15
CA TYR A 69 7.48 -5.34 -23.72
C TYR A 69 7.50 -6.83 -23.37
N ARG A 70 8.59 -7.32 -22.76
CA ARG A 70 8.81 -8.76 -22.49
C ARG A 70 8.60 -9.64 -23.73
N GLY A 71 9.13 -9.22 -24.86
CA GLY A 71 9.03 -9.92 -26.13
C GLY A 71 7.66 -9.87 -26.82
N ARG A 72 6.67 -9.21 -26.26
CA ARG A 72 5.37 -8.98 -26.89
C ARG A 72 5.34 -7.61 -27.54
N LYS A 73 4.89 -7.54 -28.77
CA LYS A 73 4.76 -6.28 -29.51
C LYS A 73 3.79 -5.35 -28.77
N VAL A 74 4.18 -4.08 -28.67
CA VAL A 74 3.35 -3.00 -28.11
C VAL A 74 2.61 -2.34 -29.28
N GLU A 75 1.34 -2.62 -29.38
CA GLU A 75 0.52 -2.15 -30.49
C GLU A 75 0.37 -0.63 -30.49
N GLY A 76 0.60 -0.02 -31.66
CA GLY A 76 0.47 1.41 -31.87
C GLY A 76 1.61 2.27 -31.31
N ALA A 77 2.65 1.65 -30.77
CA ALA A 77 3.82 2.40 -30.28
C ALA A 77 4.73 2.85 -31.44
N SER A 78 5.08 4.11 -31.43
CA SER A 78 6.00 4.71 -32.41
C SER A 78 7.45 4.45 -32.02
N VAL A 79 8.15 3.62 -32.79
CA VAL A 79 9.56 3.25 -32.56
C VAL A 79 10.47 4.46 -32.52
N SER A 80 10.24 5.43 -33.43
CA SER A 80 11.10 6.60 -33.59
C SER A 80 11.14 7.53 -32.38
N SER A 81 10.02 7.58 -31.62
CA SER A 81 9.88 8.49 -30.48
C SER A 81 9.74 7.76 -29.13
N PHE A 82 9.78 6.42 -29.14
CA PHE A 82 9.57 5.67 -27.91
C PHE A 82 10.72 5.80 -26.92
N ALA A 83 10.36 6.12 -25.67
CA ALA A 83 11.24 6.16 -24.52
C ALA A 83 10.73 5.23 -23.42
N ASP A 84 11.61 4.40 -22.87
CA ASP A 84 11.38 3.64 -21.64
C ASP A 84 11.61 4.59 -20.46
N LEU A 85 10.59 4.75 -19.60
CA LEU A 85 10.64 5.63 -18.43
C LEU A 85 11.06 4.88 -17.16
N GLY A 86 11.18 3.55 -17.22
CA GLY A 86 11.36 2.71 -16.04
C GLY A 86 10.04 2.29 -15.42
N GLY A 87 10.10 1.52 -14.29
CA GLY A 87 8.90 1.13 -13.53
C GLY A 87 7.82 0.35 -14.31
N GLY A 88 8.09 -0.02 -15.56
CA GLY A 88 7.13 -0.58 -16.49
C GLY A 88 6.39 0.46 -17.33
N TYR A 89 6.66 1.75 -17.12
CA TYR A 89 6.14 2.84 -17.96
C TYR A 89 7.05 3.09 -19.16
N GLY A 90 6.43 3.47 -20.25
CA GLY A 90 7.10 3.97 -21.46
C GLY A 90 6.16 4.94 -22.16
N LYS A 91 6.70 5.76 -23.02
CA LYS A 91 5.90 6.69 -23.83
C LYS A 91 6.52 6.91 -25.21
N ASP A 92 5.66 7.25 -26.15
CA ASP A 92 6.06 7.88 -27.40
C ASP A 92 5.52 9.31 -27.46
N ASN A 93 5.52 9.95 -28.62
CA ASN A 93 4.99 11.31 -28.74
C ASN A 93 3.48 11.44 -28.54
N TRP A 94 2.74 10.31 -28.54
CA TRP A 94 1.28 10.31 -28.59
C TRP A 94 0.63 9.59 -27.41
N THR A 95 1.33 8.61 -26.84
CA THR A 95 0.72 7.66 -25.90
C THR A 95 1.69 7.27 -24.79
N VAL A 96 1.18 7.18 -23.57
CA VAL A 96 1.84 6.57 -22.45
C VAL A 96 1.44 5.09 -22.38
N TYR A 97 2.38 4.24 -22.04
CA TYR A 97 2.20 2.78 -21.91
C TYR A 97 2.63 2.32 -20.53
N TYR A 98 1.91 1.33 -20.00
CA TYR A 98 2.32 0.58 -18.82
C TYR A 98 2.36 -0.91 -19.15
N ARG A 99 3.53 -1.54 -19.01
CA ARG A 99 3.75 -2.95 -19.36
C ARG A 99 3.18 -3.34 -20.73
N GLY A 100 3.40 -2.47 -21.72
CA GLY A 100 2.98 -2.68 -23.10
C GLY A 100 1.50 -2.38 -23.40
N ARG A 101 0.73 -1.89 -22.43
CA ARG A 101 -0.66 -1.48 -22.63
C ARG A 101 -0.78 0.03 -22.58
N LYS A 102 -1.66 0.60 -23.39
CA LYS A 102 -1.96 2.04 -23.34
C LYS A 102 -2.49 2.44 -21.96
N VAL A 103 -2.04 3.59 -21.49
CA VAL A 103 -2.56 4.25 -20.29
C VAL A 103 -3.58 5.29 -20.72
N GLU A 104 -4.83 5.00 -20.48
CA GLU A 104 -5.92 5.87 -20.92
C GLU A 104 -5.95 7.19 -20.15
N GLY A 105 -6.07 8.29 -20.88
CA GLY A 105 -6.18 9.63 -20.32
C GLY A 105 -4.91 10.21 -19.71
N ALA A 106 -3.75 9.60 -19.95
CA ALA A 106 -2.47 10.15 -19.54
C ALA A 106 -1.98 11.22 -20.53
N SER A 107 -1.54 12.36 -20.00
CA SER A 107 -0.93 13.42 -20.78
C SER A 107 0.55 13.13 -21.02
N VAL A 108 0.90 12.79 -22.26
CA VAL A 108 2.28 12.41 -22.64
C VAL A 108 3.31 13.49 -22.33
N SER A 109 2.94 14.76 -22.53
CA SER A 109 3.85 15.90 -22.40
C SER A 109 4.37 16.08 -20.98
N SER A 110 3.55 15.76 -19.98
CA SER A 110 3.88 15.96 -18.57
C SER A 110 4.02 14.66 -17.77
N PHE A 111 3.89 13.50 -18.43
CA PHE A 111 3.96 12.21 -17.73
C PHE A 111 5.35 11.89 -17.22
N ALA A 112 5.40 11.51 -15.94
CA ALA A 112 6.60 11.02 -15.26
C ALA A 112 6.31 9.73 -14.50
N ASP A 113 7.26 8.79 -14.53
CA ASP A 113 7.30 7.64 -13.61
C ASP A 113 7.80 8.12 -12.24
N LEU A 114 7.11 7.70 -11.19
CA LEU A 114 7.47 8.01 -9.79
C LEU A 114 8.12 6.82 -9.09
N GLY A 115 8.15 5.67 -9.74
CA GLY A 115 8.57 4.40 -9.13
C GLY A 115 7.43 3.63 -8.46
N GLY A 116 7.70 2.37 -8.10
CA GLY A 116 6.74 1.52 -7.40
C GLY A 116 5.42 1.26 -8.14
N GLY A 117 5.39 1.44 -9.46
CA GLY A 117 4.19 1.35 -10.28
C GLY A 117 3.35 2.63 -10.32
N TYR A 118 3.77 3.68 -9.61
CA TYR A 118 3.12 4.98 -9.67
C TYR A 118 3.69 5.82 -10.82
N GLY A 119 2.82 6.54 -11.48
CA GLY A 119 3.16 7.57 -12.44
C GLY A 119 2.19 8.73 -12.30
N LYS A 120 2.55 9.89 -12.79
CA LYS A 120 1.63 11.04 -12.83
C LYS A 120 1.86 11.92 -14.05
N ASP A 121 0.83 12.61 -14.42
CA ASP A 121 0.94 13.82 -15.24
C ASP A 121 0.54 15.06 -14.42
N ASN A 122 0.31 16.19 -15.07
CA ASN A 122 -0.09 17.41 -14.36
C ASN A 122 -1.46 17.33 -13.67
N TRP A 123 -2.31 16.38 -14.07
CA TRP A 123 -3.71 16.32 -13.67
C TRP A 123 -4.09 15.06 -12.91
N THR A 124 -3.40 13.96 -13.20
CA THR A 124 -3.81 12.62 -12.76
C THR A 124 -2.64 11.82 -12.24
N VAL A 125 -2.86 11.13 -11.14
CA VAL A 125 -1.97 10.08 -10.64
C VAL A 125 -2.43 8.74 -11.18
N PHE A 126 -1.49 7.89 -11.51
CA PHE A 126 -1.74 6.53 -12.00
C PHE A 126 -1.03 5.52 -11.12
N TYR A 127 -1.64 4.37 -10.94
CA TYR A 127 -1.00 3.18 -10.38
C TYR A 127 -1.16 2.02 -11.35
N GLU A 128 -0.04 1.42 -11.76
CA GLU A 128 0.00 0.33 -12.75
C GLU A 128 -0.83 0.62 -14.02
N GLY A 129 -0.73 1.87 -14.51
CA GLY A 129 -1.42 2.32 -15.71
C GLY A 129 -2.91 2.62 -15.53
N ARG A 130 -3.45 2.54 -14.32
CA ARG A 130 -4.84 2.89 -14.00
C ARG A 130 -4.90 4.20 -13.23
N LYS A 131 -5.90 5.03 -13.51
CA LYS A 131 -6.13 6.26 -12.75
C LYS A 131 -6.32 5.96 -11.26
N LEU A 132 -5.65 6.73 -10.43
CA LEU A 132 -5.83 6.73 -8.99
C LEU A 132 -6.81 7.85 -8.62
N GLU A 133 -8.07 7.47 -8.43
CA GLU A 133 -9.13 8.44 -8.21
C GLU A 133 -8.94 9.25 -6.93
N GLY A 134 -9.22 10.54 -7.00
CA GLY A 134 -9.17 11.47 -5.88
C GLY A 134 -7.77 11.75 -5.32
N ALA A 135 -6.70 11.32 -5.99
CA ALA A 135 -5.34 11.71 -5.64
C ALA A 135 -4.95 13.02 -6.34
N SER A 136 -4.31 13.91 -5.60
CA SER A 136 -3.85 15.19 -6.12
C SER A 136 -2.52 15.04 -6.88
N ALA A 137 -2.52 15.10 -8.19
CA ALA A 137 -1.31 14.96 -9.01
C ALA A 137 -0.24 16.01 -8.68
N MET A 138 -0.65 17.23 -8.33
CA MET A 138 0.28 18.32 -8.03
C MET A 138 1.16 18.02 -6.81
N SER A 139 0.60 17.38 -5.80
CA SER A 139 1.25 17.16 -4.49
C SER A 139 1.49 15.68 -4.16
N PHE A 140 1.21 14.78 -5.09
CA PHE A 140 1.41 13.36 -4.86
C PHE A 140 2.89 13.00 -4.84
N GLU A 141 3.28 12.24 -3.81
CA GLU A 141 4.62 11.71 -3.61
C GLU A 141 4.60 10.19 -3.44
N TYR A 142 5.49 9.50 -4.11
CA TYR A 142 5.81 8.11 -3.80
C TYR A 142 6.75 8.06 -2.60
N LYS A 143 6.37 7.32 -1.56
CA LYS A 143 7.12 7.24 -0.29
C LYS A 143 8.00 6.01 -0.16
N GLY A 144 7.92 5.09 -1.13
CA GLY A 144 8.65 3.82 -1.09
C GLY A 144 7.76 2.63 -0.74
N ARG A 145 8.23 1.43 -1.08
CA ARG A 145 7.61 0.15 -0.68
C ARG A 145 6.12 0.02 -0.96
N GLY A 146 5.65 0.64 -2.05
CA GLY A 146 4.24 0.63 -2.45
C GLY A 146 3.39 1.74 -1.84
N TYR A 147 3.93 2.52 -0.90
CA TYR A 147 3.21 3.65 -0.32
C TYR A 147 3.35 4.91 -1.17
N GLY A 148 2.27 5.63 -1.30
CA GLY A 148 2.20 6.97 -1.84
C GLY A 148 1.29 7.84 -0.99
N LYS A 149 1.45 9.13 -1.07
CA LYS A 149 0.56 10.07 -0.38
C LYS A 149 0.43 11.40 -1.10
N ASP A 150 -0.66 12.06 -0.84
CA ASP A 150 -0.85 13.49 -1.05
C ASP A 150 -1.26 14.15 0.30
N PRO A 151 -1.58 15.44 0.38
CA PRO A 151 -1.99 16.08 1.64
C PRO A 151 -3.24 15.47 2.28
N TRP A 152 -4.07 14.77 1.52
CA TRP A 152 -5.40 14.34 1.93
C TRP A 152 -5.49 12.84 2.24
N LYS A 153 -4.70 12.03 1.55
CA LYS A 153 -4.77 10.59 1.69
C LYS A 153 -3.41 9.91 1.59
N VAL A 154 -3.34 8.74 2.17
CA VAL A 154 -2.26 7.77 2.00
C VAL A 154 -2.80 6.60 1.19
N VAL A 155 -2.01 6.10 0.29
CA VAL A 155 -2.32 4.92 -0.52
C VAL A 155 -1.22 3.88 -0.41
N TYR A 156 -1.61 2.62 -0.53
CA TYR A 156 -0.71 1.49 -0.64
C TYR A 156 -1.06 0.67 -1.88
N GLN A 157 -0.12 0.54 -2.81
CA GLN A 157 -0.33 -0.17 -4.09
C GLN A 157 -1.63 0.25 -4.79
N GLY A 158 -1.84 1.57 -4.92
CA GLY A 158 -2.99 2.15 -5.59
C GLY A 158 -4.32 2.05 -4.83
N ARG A 159 -4.32 1.55 -3.59
CA ARG A 159 -5.51 1.51 -2.73
C ARG A 159 -5.37 2.47 -1.57
N GLU A 160 -6.44 3.18 -1.24
CA GLU A 160 -6.44 4.07 -0.07
C GLU A 160 -6.22 3.27 1.21
N VAL A 161 -5.38 3.80 2.11
CA VAL A 161 -5.17 3.28 3.46
C VAL A 161 -6.16 3.99 4.40
N PRO A 162 -7.25 3.32 4.81
CA PRO A 162 -8.33 3.99 5.50
C PRO A 162 -7.90 4.59 6.84
N GLY A 163 -8.21 5.88 7.02
CA GLY A 163 -7.95 6.59 8.28
C GLY A 163 -6.47 6.79 8.61
N ALA A 164 -5.59 6.69 7.62
CA ALA A 164 -4.19 7.09 7.77
C ALA A 164 -4.07 8.61 7.72
N SER A 165 -3.31 9.17 8.66
CA SER A 165 -3.03 10.60 8.70
C SER A 165 -1.87 10.95 7.76
N SER A 166 -2.20 11.53 6.61
CA SER A 166 -1.19 11.88 5.61
C SER A 166 -0.15 12.88 6.11
N SER A 167 -0.55 13.82 6.97
CA SER A 167 0.34 14.87 7.48
C SER A 167 1.49 14.31 8.32
N SER A 168 1.27 13.22 9.06
CA SER A 168 2.26 12.59 9.93
C SER A 168 2.76 11.24 9.41
N PHE A 169 2.39 10.86 8.20
CA PHE A 169 2.71 9.55 7.64
C PHE A 169 4.19 9.41 7.30
N GLU A 170 4.80 8.35 7.80
CA GLU A 170 6.19 7.98 7.59
C GLU A 170 6.30 6.50 7.17
N GLU A 171 7.01 6.23 6.08
CA GLU A 171 7.39 4.88 5.65
C GLU A 171 8.66 4.48 6.40
N LEU A 172 8.65 3.30 7.04
CA LEU A 172 9.72 2.84 7.94
C LEU A 172 10.63 1.78 7.33
N GLY A 173 10.29 1.28 6.16
CA GLY A 173 10.99 0.16 5.52
C GLY A 173 10.22 -1.17 5.63
N TRP A 174 10.52 -2.09 4.71
CA TRP A 174 10.01 -3.46 4.70
C TRP A 174 8.47 -3.57 4.65
N GLY A 175 7.77 -2.55 4.11
CA GLY A 175 6.32 -2.48 4.08
C GLY A 175 5.69 -1.95 5.37
N TYR A 176 6.50 -1.64 6.38
CA TYR A 176 6.02 -0.98 7.59
C TYR A 176 5.94 0.53 7.38
N ALA A 177 4.93 1.12 7.98
CA ALA A 177 4.75 2.55 8.03
C ALA A 177 4.04 2.94 9.34
N ARG A 178 4.06 4.22 9.67
CA ARG A 178 3.30 4.76 10.81
C ARG A 178 2.78 6.16 10.50
N ASP A 179 1.81 6.56 11.26
CA ASP A 179 1.46 7.96 11.45
C ASP A 179 1.46 8.31 12.96
N ALA A 180 0.92 9.45 13.34
CA ALA A 180 0.86 9.84 14.75
C ALA A 180 0.02 8.88 15.62
N TRP A 181 -0.87 8.08 15.04
CA TRP A 181 -1.89 7.30 15.75
C TRP A 181 -1.79 5.80 15.55
N LYS A 182 -1.26 5.36 14.42
CA LYS A 182 -1.31 3.95 13.99
C LYS A 182 0.01 3.51 13.37
N VAL A 183 0.24 2.20 13.43
CA VAL A 183 1.30 1.51 12.70
C VAL A 183 0.64 0.64 11.62
N TYR A 184 1.28 0.57 10.47
CA TYR A 184 0.79 -0.15 9.30
C TYR A 184 1.81 -1.17 8.82
N TYR A 185 1.31 -2.25 8.25
CA TYR A 185 2.11 -3.20 7.48
C TYR A 185 1.41 -3.50 6.16
N CYS A 186 2.09 -3.24 5.03
CA CYS A 186 1.54 -3.43 3.68
C CYS A 186 0.15 -2.77 3.49
N GLY A 187 -0.04 -1.56 4.04
CA GLY A 187 -1.29 -0.80 3.94
C GLY A 187 -2.35 -1.15 4.99
N GLU A 188 -2.15 -2.20 5.78
CA GLU A 188 -3.08 -2.62 6.82
C GLU A 188 -2.64 -2.15 8.21
N VAL A 189 -3.59 -1.76 9.06
CA VAL A 189 -3.31 -1.35 10.45
C VAL A 189 -2.84 -2.56 11.25
N ILE A 190 -1.78 -2.40 12.04
CA ILE A 190 -1.35 -3.38 13.04
C ILE A 190 -2.09 -3.10 14.35
N PRO A 191 -3.06 -3.93 14.75
CA PRO A 191 -3.83 -3.71 15.97
C PRO A 191 -2.93 -3.70 17.22
N GLY A 192 -3.15 -2.74 18.12
CA GLY A 192 -2.41 -2.65 19.38
C GLY A 192 -0.97 -2.16 19.28
N ALA A 193 -0.44 -1.91 18.07
CA ALA A 193 0.90 -1.36 17.92
C ALA A 193 0.90 0.15 18.25
N SER A 194 1.83 0.56 19.13
CA SER A 194 2.02 1.98 19.47
C SER A 194 3.03 2.63 18.52
N PRO A 195 2.67 3.71 17.79
CA PRO A 195 3.59 4.39 16.89
C PRO A 195 4.85 4.91 17.58
N ALA A 196 4.73 5.34 18.86
CA ALA A 196 5.84 5.91 19.61
C ALA A 196 6.94 4.88 19.95
N THR A 197 6.55 3.64 20.19
CA THR A 197 7.47 2.57 20.64
C THR A 197 7.74 1.50 19.59
N PHE A 198 7.03 1.53 18.49
CA PHE A 198 7.17 0.52 17.44
C PHE A 198 8.59 0.47 16.87
N ARG A 199 9.11 -0.74 16.75
CA ARG A 199 10.36 -1.05 16.04
C ARG A 199 10.08 -2.17 15.04
N ILE A 200 10.69 -2.07 13.87
CA ILE A 200 10.60 -3.14 12.88
C ILE A 200 11.19 -4.41 13.49
N PRO A 201 10.48 -5.55 13.48
CA PRO A 201 10.99 -6.81 14.02
C PRO A 201 12.28 -7.25 13.32
N ASP A 202 13.27 -7.66 14.10
CA ASP A 202 14.51 -8.21 13.59
C ASP A 202 14.25 -9.46 12.75
N ARG A 203 14.87 -9.54 11.61
CA ARG A 203 14.86 -10.76 10.79
C ARG A 203 15.92 -11.71 11.30
N ARG A 204 15.48 -12.78 11.93
CA ARG A 204 16.31 -13.97 12.16
C ARG A 204 16.22 -14.92 10.96
#